data_72674cfcec326604510249178c124604
#
_entry.id   72674cfcec326604510249178c124604
#
_cell.length_a   1.000
_cell.length_b   1.000
_cell.length_c   1.000
_cell.angle_alpha   90.00
_cell.angle_beta   90.00
_cell.angle_gamma   90.00
#
_symmetry.space_group_name_H-M   'P 1'
#
loop_
_entity.id
_entity.type
_entity.pdbx_description
1 polymer ?
#
loop_
_entity_poly.entity_id
_entity_poly.type
_entity_poly.pdbx_seq_one_letter_code
_entity_poly.pdbx_strand_id
1 'polypeptide(L)'
;SRGLGDVYKRQVEDDELSAPHIFSNKKKGQTEDLLTSREQEIAKWVYENKQRAGATTERFKDAQCLCLAICIEDNVYGVIAIPVDEYTFDSFEYSILLSVINECALAMENKKNIMEKEKISVLAKNEQLRADLLRAISHDLRTPLCSISGNADMLLNSGERLDDITKHQIYTDIYDDSEWLINIVENLLSITRLNDGRLKLKFTDQLLDEVIAESLRHISRKHEEYQIIT
;
A
#
# COMPACT_ATOMS: atom_id res chain seq x y z
N SER A 1 0.62 -7.53 -45.23
CA SER A 1 0.15 -7.70 -43.84
C SER A 1 -0.97 -6.71 -43.57
N ARG A 2 -2.19 -7.18 -43.60
CA ARG A 2 -3.35 -6.41 -43.19
C ARG A 2 -3.40 -6.52 -41.67
N GLY A 3 -3.09 -5.43 -40.98
CA GLY A 3 -3.18 -5.37 -39.51
C GLY A 3 -4.62 -5.54 -39.05
N LEU A 4 -4.80 -6.13 -37.87
CA LEU A 4 -6.04 -6.06 -37.12
C LEU A 4 -6.46 -4.59 -37.06
N GLY A 5 -7.73 -4.31 -37.37
CA GLY A 5 -8.30 -2.97 -37.29
C GLY A 5 -8.34 -2.46 -35.84
N ASP A 6 -9.24 -1.56 -35.58
CA ASP A 6 -9.43 -1.02 -34.25
C ASP A 6 -9.83 -2.13 -33.25
N VAL A 7 -9.24 -2.13 -32.06
CA VAL A 7 -9.51 -3.13 -31.02
C VAL A 7 -9.90 -2.42 -29.75
N TYR A 8 -10.92 -2.91 -29.05
CA TYR A 8 -11.32 -2.41 -27.73
C TYR A 8 -10.96 -3.42 -26.67
N LYS A 9 -10.51 -2.90 -25.54
CA LYS A 9 -10.28 -3.70 -24.33
C LYS A 9 -10.98 -3.05 -23.16
N ARG A 10 -11.68 -3.84 -22.35
CA ARG A 10 -12.16 -3.49 -21.03
C ARG A 10 -11.50 -4.38 -20.01
N GLN A 11 -10.97 -3.81 -18.95
CA GLN A 11 -10.42 -4.55 -17.81
C GLN A 11 -11.48 -4.70 -16.73
N VAL A 12 -11.30 -5.70 -15.87
CA VAL A 12 -12.09 -5.85 -14.66
C VAL A 12 -11.38 -5.08 -13.54
N GLU A 13 -12.11 -4.12 -12.97
CA GLU A 13 -11.70 -3.33 -11.80
C GLU A 13 -12.85 -3.42 -10.80
N ASP A 14 -12.58 -3.84 -9.56
CA ASP A 14 -13.57 -4.02 -8.49
C ASP A 14 -14.82 -4.84 -8.90
N ASP A 15 -14.61 -5.96 -9.61
CA ASP A 15 -15.66 -6.84 -10.17
C ASP A 15 -16.59 -6.19 -11.23
N GLU A 16 -16.23 -5.03 -11.75
CA GLU A 16 -16.92 -4.36 -12.85
C GLU A 16 -16.00 -4.16 -14.06
N LEU A 17 -16.61 -4.09 -15.25
CA LEU A 17 -15.86 -3.74 -16.47
C LEU A 17 -15.57 -2.24 -16.50
N SER A 18 -14.28 -1.89 -16.51
CA SER A 18 -13.83 -0.50 -16.63
C SER A 18 -14.28 0.17 -17.94
N ALA A 19 -14.08 1.48 -18.03
CA ALA A 19 -14.26 2.19 -19.29
C ALA A 19 -13.39 1.56 -20.40
N PRO A 20 -13.89 1.47 -21.65
CA PRO A 20 -13.18 0.82 -22.74
C PRO A 20 -11.90 1.57 -23.13
N HIS A 21 -10.80 0.87 -23.21
CA HIS A 21 -9.58 1.36 -23.85
C HIS A 21 -9.59 0.99 -25.33
N ILE A 22 -9.46 1.99 -26.20
CA ILE A 22 -9.49 1.83 -27.66
C ILE A 22 -8.06 1.85 -28.18
N PHE A 23 -7.69 0.81 -28.92
CA PHE A 23 -6.45 0.73 -29.68
C PHE A 23 -6.78 0.87 -31.17
N SER A 24 -6.53 2.04 -31.75
CA SER A 24 -6.84 2.34 -33.13
C SER A 24 -5.59 2.77 -33.89
N ASN A 25 -5.45 2.25 -35.10
CA ASN A 25 -4.42 2.70 -36.06
C ASN A 25 -4.92 3.86 -36.92
N LYS A 26 -6.19 4.27 -36.76
CA LYS A 26 -6.84 5.35 -37.51
C LYS A 26 -6.86 6.64 -36.70
N LYS A 27 -6.89 7.79 -37.35
CA LYS A 27 -6.96 9.11 -36.69
C LYS A 27 -8.21 9.21 -35.81
N LYS A 28 -8.05 9.75 -34.57
CA LYS A 28 -9.13 10.06 -33.63
C LYS A 28 -10.29 10.77 -34.37
N GLY A 29 -11.45 10.15 -34.41
CA GLY A 29 -12.67 10.74 -34.98
C GLY A 29 -13.67 9.72 -35.54
N GLN A 30 -13.24 8.51 -35.88
CA GLN A 30 -14.12 7.44 -36.38
C GLN A 30 -14.35 6.32 -35.35
N THR A 31 -13.81 6.45 -34.15
CA THR A 31 -13.76 5.39 -33.14
C THR A 31 -14.91 5.49 -32.13
N GLU A 32 -15.57 6.63 -32.01
CA GLU A 32 -16.72 6.83 -31.09
C GLU A 32 -17.98 6.08 -31.55
N ASP A 33 -18.16 5.85 -32.85
CA ASP A 33 -19.32 5.13 -33.41
C ASP A 33 -19.37 3.64 -33.03
N LEU A 34 -18.26 3.08 -32.57
CA LEU A 34 -18.15 1.66 -32.20
C LEU A 34 -18.47 1.37 -30.74
N LEU A 35 -18.66 2.42 -29.91
CA LEU A 35 -19.00 2.28 -28.48
C LEU A 35 -20.51 2.42 -28.22
N THR A 36 -21.32 1.79 -29.03
CA THR A 36 -22.79 1.83 -28.85
C THR A 36 -23.19 1.14 -27.53
N SER A 37 -24.34 1.55 -26.98
CA SER A 37 -24.92 0.91 -25.79
C SER A 37 -25.06 -0.62 -25.99
N ARG A 38 -25.30 -1.04 -27.23
CA ARG A 38 -25.44 -2.47 -27.59
C ARG A 38 -24.11 -3.23 -27.48
N GLU A 39 -22.99 -2.65 -27.93
CA GLU A 39 -21.67 -3.27 -27.79
C GLU A 39 -21.27 -3.39 -26.31
N GLN A 40 -21.72 -2.46 -25.47
CA GLN A 40 -21.51 -2.52 -24.03
C GLN A 40 -22.29 -3.66 -23.38
N GLU A 41 -23.53 -3.88 -23.81
CA GLU A 41 -24.34 -5.02 -23.35
C GLU A 41 -23.73 -6.36 -23.76
N ILE A 42 -23.21 -6.46 -24.98
CA ILE A 42 -22.53 -7.67 -25.47
C ILE A 42 -21.26 -7.94 -24.66
N ALA A 43 -20.44 -6.92 -24.41
CA ALA A 43 -19.25 -7.07 -23.60
C ALA A 43 -19.57 -7.51 -22.16
N LYS A 44 -20.63 -6.97 -21.57
CA LYS A 44 -21.12 -7.39 -20.25
C LYS A 44 -21.59 -8.84 -20.26
N TRP A 45 -22.36 -9.22 -21.28
CA TRP A 45 -22.80 -10.62 -21.43
C TRP A 45 -21.61 -11.58 -21.56
N VAL A 46 -20.58 -11.24 -22.36
CA VAL A 46 -19.35 -12.03 -22.53
C VAL A 46 -18.59 -12.14 -21.21
N TYR A 47 -18.54 -11.07 -20.41
CA TYR A 47 -17.95 -11.08 -19.08
C TYR A 47 -18.67 -12.07 -18.13
N GLU A 48 -19.99 -12.02 -18.11
CA GLU A 48 -20.81 -12.85 -17.21
C GLU A 48 -20.82 -14.33 -17.64
N ASN A 49 -20.86 -14.61 -18.96
CA ASN A 49 -21.02 -15.97 -19.48
C ASN A 49 -19.70 -16.61 -19.95
N LYS A 50 -18.61 -15.88 -20.04
CA LYS A 50 -17.28 -16.35 -20.48
C LYS A 50 -17.28 -16.96 -21.89
N GLN A 51 -18.31 -16.70 -22.68
CA GLN A 51 -18.51 -17.19 -24.02
C GLN A 51 -18.37 -16.06 -25.04
N ARG A 52 -17.82 -16.37 -26.21
CA ARG A 52 -17.76 -15.42 -27.32
C ARG A 52 -19.16 -15.02 -27.80
N ALA A 53 -19.31 -13.74 -28.15
CA ALA A 53 -20.56 -13.22 -28.67
C ALA A 53 -20.31 -12.07 -29.65
N GLY A 54 -21.30 -11.71 -30.43
CA GLY A 54 -21.22 -10.64 -31.41
C GLY A 54 -21.07 -11.13 -32.84
N ALA A 55 -20.46 -10.32 -33.70
CA ALA A 55 -20.29 -10.62 -35.11
C ALA A 55 -19.67 -12.01 -35.32
N THR A 56 -20.11 -12.72 -36.37
CA THR A 56 -19.64 -14.09 -36.71
C THR A 56 -20.01 -15.19 -35.71
N THR A 57 -20.80 -14.89 -34.67
CA THR A 57 -21.27 -15.89 -33.72
C THR A 57 -22.79 -16.13 -33.84
N GLU A 58 -23.31 -17.15 -33.19
CA GLU A 58 -24.78 -17.40 -33.19
C GLU A 58 -25.54 -16.38 -32.37
N ARG A 59 -24.88 -15.78 -31.39
CA ARG A 59 -25.48 -14.83 -30.45
C ARG A 59 -25.06 -13.40 -30.78
N PHE A 60 -26.03 -12.52 -30.98
CA PHE A 60 -25.83 -11.12 -31.39
C PHE A 60 -25.19 -10.97 -32.78
N LYS A 61 -25.68 -11.72 -33.75
CA LYS A 61 -25.15 -11.76 -35.14
C LYS A 61 -25.04 -10.39 -35.81
N ASP A 62 -25.93 -9.47 -35.44
CA ASP A 62 -26.03 -8.14 -36.03
C ASP A 62 -25.07 -7.14 -35.36
N ALA A 63 -24.22 -7.57 -34.44
CA ALA A 63 -23.21 -6.73 -33.81
C ALA A 63 -22.09 -6.39 -34.80
N GLN A 64 -21.43 -5.26 -34.59
CA GLN A 64 -20.29 -4.82 -35.39
C GLN A 64 -18.98 -5.46 -34.94
N CYS A 65 -18.92 -5.89 -33.66
CA CYS A 65 -17.72 -6.45 -33.07
C CYS A 65 -17.89 -7.91 -32.67
N LEU A 66 -16.81 -8.67 -32.78
CA LEU A 66 -16.63 -9.95 -32.11
C LEU A 66 -16.06 -9.70 -30.72
N CYS A 67 -16.79 -10.08 -29.68
CA CYS A 67 -16.37 -9.94 -28.30
C CYS A 67 -15.87 -11.28 -27.74
N LEU A 68 -14.70 -11.25 -27.09
CA LEU A 68 -14.03 -12.41 -26.52
C LEU A 68 -13.61 -12.09 -25.07
N ALA A 69 -13.82 -13.04 -24.16
CA ALA A 69 -13.32 -12.91 -22.79
C ALA A 69 -11.83 -13.18 -22.73
N ILE A 70 -11.12 -12.38 -21.96
CA ILE A 70 -9.74 -12.61 -21.54
C ILE A 70 -9.83 -13.29 -20.18
N CYS A 71 -9.78 -14.61 -20.12
CA CYS A 71 -10.01 -15.38 -18.91
C CYS A 71 -9.06 -16.56 -18.78
N ILE A 72 -8.83 -16.96 -17.53
CA ILE A 72 -8.18 -18.22 -17.16
C ILE A 72 -9.13 -18.94 -16.21
N GLU A 73 -9.54 -20.13 -16.59
CA GLU A 73 -10.53 -20.91 -15.86
C GLU A 73 -11.78 -20.07 -15.54
N ASP A 74 -12.02 -19.80 -14.27
CA ASP A 74 -13.17 -19.03 -13.79
C ASP A 74 -12.93 -17.54 -13.67
N ASN A 75 -11.69 -17.08 -13.77
CA ASN A 75 -11.32 -15.67 -13.59
C ASN A 75 -11.33 -14.92 -14.91
N VAL A 76 -12.20 -13.92 -15.03
CA VAL A 76 -12.21 -13.01 -16.19
C VAL A 76 -11.44 -11.75 -15.85
N TYR A 77 -10.43 -11.44 -16.64
CA TYR A 77 -9.55 -10.26 -16.49
C TYR A 77 -9.98 -9.09 -17.39
N GLY A 78 -10.83 -9.37 -18.37
CA GLY A 78 -11.36 -8.36 -19.26
C GLY A 78 -12.08 -8.94 -20.46
N VAL A 79 -12.57 -8.05 -21.31
CA VAL A 79 -13.21 -8.37 -22.57
C VAL A 79 -12.52 -7.59 -23.68
N ILE A 80 -12.21 -8.26 -24.79
CA ILE A 80 -11.72 -7.66 -26.00
C ILE A 80 -12.84 -7.67 -27.04
N ALA A 81 -13.04 -6.54 -27.73
CA ALA A 81 -13.97 -6.43 -28.84
C ALA A 81 -13.20 -6.04 -30.11
N ILE A 82 -13.36 -6.82 -31.14
CA ILE A 82 -12.68 -6.68 -32.41
C ILE A 82 -13.74 -6.40 -33.48
N PRO A 83 -13.71 -5.23 -34.12
CA PRO A 83 -14.61 -4.95 -35.23
C PRO A 83 -14.40 -5.96 -36.36
N VAL A 84 -15.50 -6.48 -36.85
CA VAL A 84 -15.54 -7.42 -37.98
C VAL A 84 -16.28 -6.71 -39.10
N ASP A 85 -15.50 -6.16 -40.04
CA ASP A 85 -16.06 -5.68 -41.30
C ASP A 85 -16.46 -6.90 -42.14
N GLU A 86 -16.58 -6.79 -43.44
CA GLU A 86 -16.91 -7.91 -44.37
C GLU A 86 -15.92 -9.10 -44.31
N TYR A 87 -14.97 -9.07 -43.39
CA TYR A 87 -13.88 -10.05 -43.27
C TYR A 87 -14.21 -11.07 -42.18
N THR A 88 -14.26 -12.32 -42.56
CA THR A 88 -14.35 -13.46 -41.61
C THR A 88 -12.97 -13.99 -41.32
N PHE A 89 -12.61 -14.19 -40.07
CA PHE A 89 -11.38 -14.85 -39.66
C PHE A 89 -11.33 -16.26 -40.19
N ASP A 90 -10.24 -16.65 -40.86
CA ASP A 90 -10.02 -18.06 -41.16
C ASP A 90 -9.65 -18.83 -39.88
N SER A 91 -9.66 -20.18 -39.96
CA SER A 91 -9.39 -21.03 -38.79
C SER A 91 -8.01 -20.83 -38.20
N PHE A 92 -7.03 -20.45 -39.01
CA PHE A 92 -5.64 -20.21 -38.60
C PHE A 92 -5.52 -18.85 -37.86
N GLU A 93 -6.07 -17.81 -38.46
CA GLU A 93 -6.10 -16.45 -37.87
C GLU A 93 -6.82 -16.46 -36.55
N TYR A 94 -7.94 -17.18 -36.43
CA TYR A 94 -8.68 -17.33 -35.21
C TYR A 94 -7.87 -18.07 -34.13
N SER A 95 -7.13 -19.11 -34.48
CA SER A 95 -6.26 -19.83 -33.55
C SER A 95 -5.14 -18.95 -32.98
N ILE A 96 -4.54 -18.11 -33.85
CA ILE A 96 -3.52 -17.14 -33.44
C ILE A 96 -4.15 -16.12 -32.45
N LEU A 97 -5.31 -15.59 -32.80
CA LEU A 97 -6.03 -14.64 -31.95
C LEU A 97 -6.28 -15.21 -30.54
N LEU A 98 -6.79 -16.44 -30.45
CA LEU A 98 -7.03 -17.13 -29.17
C LEU A 98 -5.72 -17.34 -28.41
N SER A 99 -4.63 -17.69 -29.10
CA SER A 99 -3.32 -17.85 -28.44
C SER A 99 -2.82 -16.55 -27.85
N VAL A 100 -2.96 -15.43 -28.55
CA VAL A 100 -2.60 -14.10 -28.04
C VAL A 100 -3.47 -13.70 -26.84
N ILE A 101 -4.79 -13.96 -26.90
CA ILE A 101 -5.71 -13.66 -25.81
C ILE A 101 -5.34 -14.48 -24.57
N ASN A 102 -5.01 -15.76 -24.70
CA ASN A 102 -4.58 -16.61 -23.59
C ASN A 102 -3.27 -16.12 -22.98
N GLU A 103 -2.31 -15.69 -23.79
CA GLU A 103 -1.06 -15.11 -23.31
C GLU A 103 -1.30 -13.79 -22.54
N CYS A 104 -2.21 -12.95 -23.05
CA CYS A 104 -2.64 -11.75 -22.35
C CYS A 104 -3.31 -12.08 -21.01
N ALA A 105 -4.16 -13.10 -20.98
CA ALA A 105 -4.82 -13.54 -19.75
C ALA A 105 -3.79 -13.98 -18.70
N LEU A 106 -2.81 -14.80 -19.10
CA LEU A 106 -1.73 -15.25 -18.23
C LEU A 106 -0.88 -14.08 -17.68
N ALA A 107 -0.56 -13.12 -18.54
CA ALA A 107 0.19 -11.93 -18.15
C ALA A 107 -0.61 -11.06 -17.12
N MET A 108 -1.93 -10.94 -17.30
CA MET A 108 -2.79 -10.20 -16.39
C MET A 108 -2.94 -10.91 -15.05
N GLU A 109 -3.08 -12.23 -15.05
CA GLU A 109 -3.11 -13.06 -13.84
C GLU A 109 -1.81 -12.92 -13.04
N ASN A 110 -0.68 -13.08 -13.72
CA ASN A 110 0.64 -12.92 -13.10
C ASN A 110 0.81 -11.53 -12.47
N LYS A 111 0.39 -10.48 -13.17
CA LYS A 111 0.43 -9.11 -12.63
C LYS A 111 -0.42 -8.97 -11.36
N LYS A 112 -1.65 -9.50 -11.39
CA LYS A 112 -2.55 -9.49 -10.22
C LYS A 112 -1.91 -10.20 -9.03
N ASN A 113 -1.39 -11.40 -9.25
CA ASN A 113 -0.72 -12.22 -8.22
C ASN A 113 0.50 -11.52 -7.62
N ILE A 114 1.30 -10.82 -8.44
CA ILE A 114 2.44 -10.03 -7.95
C ILE A 114 1.96 -8.88 -7.05
N MET A 115 0.96 -8.11 -7.51
CA MET A 115 0.41 -7.00 -6.73
C MET A 115 -0.19 -7.45 -5.39
N GLU A 116 -0.88 -8.59 -5.36
CA GLU A 116 -1.43 -9.17 -4.13
C GLU A 116 -0.32 -9.61 -3.18
N LYS A 117 0.72 -10.27 -3.68
CA LYS A 117 1.89 -10.66 -2.90
C LYS A 117 2.63 -9.46 -2.31
N GLU A 118 2.81 -8.40 -3.09
CA GLU A 118 3.41 -7.15 -2.62
C GLU A 118 2.59 -6.52 -1.49
N LYS A 119 1.26 -6.46 -1.66
CA LYS A 119 0.35 -5.92 -0.64
C LYS A 119 0.43 -6.73 0.67
N ILE A 120 0.39 -8.05 0.58
CA ILE A 120 0.54 -8.95 1.73
C ILE A 120 1.92 -8.77 2.39
N SER A 121 2.98 -8.66 1.60
CA SER A 121 4.34 -8.46 2.10
C SER A 121 4.49 -7.14 2.86
N VAL A 122 3.89 -6.05 2.36
CA VAL A 122 3.89 -4.74 3.04
C VAL A 122 3.14 -4.82 4.37
N LEU A 123 1.97 -5.47 4.39
CA LEU A 123 1.20 -5.66 5.62
C LEU A 123 1.98 -6.49 6.65
N ALA A 124 2.58 -7.60 6.23
CA ALA A 124 3.38 -8.45 7.11
C ALA A 124 4.60 -7.71 7.70
N LYS A 125 5.29 -6.89 6.87
CA LYS A 125 6.39 -6.04 7.35
C LYS A 125 5.93 -5.01 8.38
N ASN A 126 4.79 -4.38 8.16
CA ASN A 126 4.25 -3.41 9.10
C ASN A 126 3.90 -4.06 10.45
N GLU A 127 3.29 -5.26 10.44
CA GLU A 127 3.01 -6.00 11.67
C GLU A 127 4.29 -6.44 12.40
N GLN A 128 5.31 -6.88 11.65
CA GLN A 128 6.61 -7.21 12.23
C GLN A 128 7.27 -6.00 12.89
N LEU A 129 7.29 -4.85 12.20
CA LEU A 129 7.82 -3.59 12.74
C LEU A 129 7.08 -3.17 14.01
N ARG A 130 5.76 -3.33 14.04
CA ARG A 130 4.95 -3.07 15.24
C ARG A 130 5.34 -3.96 16.41
N ALA A 131 5.48 -5.26 16.15
CA ALA A 131 5.87 -6.22 17.18
C ALA A 131 7.28 -5.93 17.74
N ASP A 132 8.23 -5.62 16.86
CA ASP A 132 9.61 -5.31 17.24
C ASP A 132 9.69 -3.99 18.01
N LEU A 133 8.93 -2.97 17.60
CA LEU A 133 8.81 -1.71 18.33
C LEU A 133 8.25 -1.92 19.74
N LEU A 134 7.16 -2.67 19.88
CA LEU A 134 6.57 -2.97 21.19
C LEU A 134 7.53 -3.75 22.10
N ARG A 135 8.31 -4.67 21.52
CA ARG A 135 9.33 -5.42 22.27
C ARG A 135 10.45 -4.50 22.75
N ALA A 136 10.96 -3.62 21.90
CA ALA A 136 11.99 -2.65 22.25
C ALA A 136 11.49 -1.70 23.34
N ILE A 137 10.31 -1.10 23.18
CA ILE A 137 9.70 -0.22 24.20
C ILE A 137 9.52 -0.94 25.54
N SER A 138 9.04 -2.20 25.52
CA SER A 138 8.84 -2.97 26.74
C SER A 138 10.16 -3.26 27.45
N HIS A 139 11.25 -3.49 26.73
CA HIS A 139 12.58 -3.65 27.30
C HIS A 139 13.05 -2.33 27.92
N ASP A 140 12.94 -1.23 27.17
CA ASP A 140 13.44 0.08 27.60
C ASP A 140 12.63 0.68 28.78
N LEU A 141 11.35 0.35 28.90
CA LEU A 141 10.54 0.69 30.07
C LEU A 141 10.89 -0.16 31.30
N ARG A 142 11.24 -1.44 31.10
CA ARG A 142 11.49 -2.35 32.22
C ARG A 142 12.73 -1.95 33.03
N THR A 143 13.79 -1.50 32.38
CA THR A 143 15.06 -1.17 33.03
C THR A 143 14.88 -0.09 34.10
N PRO A 144 14.37 1.12 33.81
CA PRO A 144 14.16 2.16 34.83
C PRO A 144 13.10 1.76 35.86
N LEU A 145 12.04 1.02 35.47
CA LEU A 145 11.06 0.51 36.43
C LEU A 145 11.70 -0.43 37.46
N CYS A 146 12.60 -1.32 37.04
CA CYS A 146 13.35 -2.18 37.96
C CYS A 146 14.28 -1.38 38.85
N SER A 147 14.93 -0.33 38.32
CA SER A 147 15.79 0.56 39.10
C SER A 147 14.99 1.32 40.15
N ILE A 148 13.88 1.97 39.77
CA ILE A 148 12.97 2.66 40.72
C ILE A 148 12.47 1.70 41.77
N SER A 149 12.02 0.51 41.38
CA SER A 149 11.51 -0.49 42.34
C SER A 149 12.59 -0.95 43.33
N GLY A 150 13.81 -1.22 42.83
CA GLY A 150 14.94 -1.65 43.65
C GLY A 150 15.39 -0.56 44.61
N ASN A 151 15.48 0.69 44.17
CA ASN A 151 15.82 1.85 44.95
C ASN A 151 14.76 2.13 46.02
N ALA A 152 13.47 2.01 45.68
CA ALA A 152 12.38 2.15 46.65
C ALA A 152 12.39 1.01 47.70
N ASP A 153 12.65 -0.23 47.27
CA ASP A 153 12.78 -1.36 48.21
C ASP A 153 13.96 -1.17 49.17
N MET A 154 15.09 -0.67 48.71
CA MET A 154 16.25 -0.36 49.54
C MET A 154 15.92 0.71 50.60
N LEU A 155 15.19 1.76 50.22
CA LEU A 155 14.73 2.77 51.16
C LEU A 155 13.77 2.21 52.22
N LEU A 156 12.82 1.36 51.80
CA LEU A 156 11.83 0.75 52.70
C LEU A 156 12.45 -0.20 53.72
N ASN A 157 13.37 -1.06 53.26
CA ASN A 157 13.90 -2.14 54.11
C ASN A 157 15.18 -1.78 54.86
N SER A 158 15.94 -0.80 54.36
CA SER A 158 17.26 -0.44 54.92
C SER A 158 17.44 1.06 55.17
N GLY A 159 16.43 1.88 54.93
CA GLY A 159 16.52 3.35 54.96
C GLY A 159 17.06 3.93 56.26
N GLU A 160 16.79 3.32 57.42
CA GLU A 160 17.31 3.77 58.71
C GLU A 160 18.85 3.59 58.87
N ARG A 161 19.42 2.65 58.08
CA ARG A 161 20.85 2.32 58.11
C ARG A 161 21.69 3.07 57.07
N LEU A 162 21.02 3.74 56.13
CA LEU A 162 21.68 4.52 55.07
C LEU A 162 22.04 5.90 55.59
N ASP A 163 23.19 6.39 55.17
CA ASP A 163 23.57 7.79 55.39
C ASP A 163 22.77 8.73 54.49
N ASP A 164 22.76 10.03 54.84
CA ASP A 164 21.94 11.02 54.11
C ASP A 164 22.42 11.24 52.69
N ILE A 165 23.69 11.03 52.38
CA ILE A 165 24.26 11.17 51.06
C ILE A 165 23.71 10.05 50.18
N THR A 166 23.77 8.80 50.66
CA THR A 166 23.24 7.64 49.93
C THR A 166 21.72 7.75 49.73
N LYS A 167 20.98 8.20 50.74
CA LYS A 167 19.53 8.46 50.55
C LYS A 167 19.26 9.48 49.46
N HIS A 168 20.03 10.57 49.47
CA HIS A 168 19.84 11.63 48.47
C HIS A 168 20.10 11.09 47.05
N GLN A 169 21.16 10.29 46.88
CA GLN A 169 21.47 9.66 45.59
C GLN A 169 20.30 8.77 45.15
N ILE A 170 19.79 7.92 46.01
CA ILE A 170 18.66 7.02 45.68
C ILE A 170 17.42 7.83 45.26
N TYR A 171 17.10 8.93 45.95
CA TYR A 171 15.98 9.80 45.55
C TYR A 171 16.21 10.43 44.20
N THR A 172 17.44 10.86 43.91
CA THR A 172 17.80 11.43 42.62
C THR A 172 17.68 10.40 41.53
N ASP A 173 18.17 9.18 41.73
CA ASP A 173 18.07 8.08 40.75
C ASP A 173 16.60 7.73 40.45
N ILE A 174 15.74 7.66 41.48
CA ILE A 174 14.30 7.43 41.28
C ILE A 174 13.67 8.56 40.48
N TYR A 175 14.03 9.80 40.77
CA TYR A 175 13.50 10.96 40.08
C TYR A 175 13.90 10.96 38.61
N ASP A 176 15.20 10.78 38.32
CA ASP A 176 15.74 10.78 36.98
C ASP A 176 15.15 9.65 36.13
N ASP A 177 15.03 8.45 36.66
CA ASP A 177 14.40 7.31 35.99
C ASP A 177 12.91 7.56 35.70
N SER A 178 12.23 8.25 36.63
CA SER A 178 10.81 8.63 36.44
C SER A 178 10.62 9.67 35.34
N GLU A 179 11.46 10.72 35.31
CA GLU A 179 11.47 11.73 34.24
C GLU A 179 11.75 11.10 32.88
N TRP A 180 12.69 10.15 32.84
CA TRP A 180 13.02 9.44 31.62
C TRP A 180 11.83 8.58 31.09
N LEU A 181 11.10 7.91 31.99
CA LEU A 181 9.88 7.18 31.65
C LEU A 181 8.79 8.09 31.09
N ILE A 182 8.57 9.26 31.69
CA ILE A 182 7.61 10.26 31.19
C ILE A 182 7.97 10.65 29.76
N ASN A 183 9.25 10.96 29.50
CA ASN A 183 9.70 11.34 28.15
C ASN A 183 9.46 10.23 27.11
N ILE A 184 9.69 8.94 27.46
CA ILE A 184 9.41 7.83 26.56
C ILE A 184 7.91 7.75 26.24
N VAL A 185 7.05 7.87 27.25
CA VAL A 185 5.59 7.82 27.06
C VAL A 185 5.11 8.96 26.17
N GLU A 186 5.62 10.19 26.38
CA GLU A 186 5.28 11.35 25.53
C GLU A 186 5.72 11.17 24.10
N ASN A 187 6.93 10.64 23.86
CA ASN A 187 7.42 10.32 22.53
C ASN A 187 6.55 9.26 21.84
N LEU A 188 6.15 8.21 22.55
CA LEU A 188 5.28 7.17 22.03
C LEU A 188 3.90 7.71 21.65
N LEU A 189 3.31 8.57 22.49
CA LEU A 189 2.05 9.24 22.20
C LEU A 189 2.16 10.15 20.97
N SER A 190 3.30 10.84 20.80
CA SER A 190 3.56 11.69 19.65
C SER A 190 3.64 10.88 18.35
N ILE A 191 4.31 9.71 18.37
CA ILE A 191 4.36 8.78 17.24
C ILE A 191 2.97 8.26 16.88
N THR A 192 2.18 7.91 17.90
CA THR A 192 0.81 7.41 17.70
C THR A 192 -0.09 8.47 17.04
N ARG A 193 0.01 9.73 17.50
CA ARG A 193 -0.73 10.85 16.91
C ARG A 193 -0.32 11.15 15.46
N LEU A 194 0.97 10.97 15.14
CA LEU A 194 1.49 11.06 13.76
C LEU A 194 0.85 10.02 12.85
N ASN A 195 0.84 8.76 13.29
CA ASN A 195 0.29 7.64 12.51
C ASN A 195 -1.23 7.76 12.28
N ASP A 196 -1.96 8.31 13.25
CA ASP A 196 -3.39 8.55 13.15
C ASP A 196 -3.75 9.76 12.26
N GLY A 197 -2.76 10.47 11.72
CA GLY A 197 -2.97 11.69 10.94
C GLY A 197 -3.58 12.86 11.74
N ARG A 198 -3.59 12.75 13.08
CA ARG A 198 -4.16 13.75 13.98
C ARG A 198 -3.19 14.86 14.34
N LEU A 199 -1.92 14.70 14.01
CA LEU A 199 -0.90 15.71 14.27
C LEU A 199 -1.02 16.83 13.22
N LYS A 200 -1.54 17.98 13.64
CA LYS A 200 -1.50 19.20 12.84
C LYS A 200 -0.12 19.84 13.00
N LEU A 201 0.73 19.66 11.99
CA LEU A 201 2.01 20.37 11.95
C LEU A 201 1.73 21.86 11.80
N LYS A 202 2.25 22.65 12.73
CA LYS A 202 2.24 24.11 12.64
C LYS A 202 3.61 24.54 12.15
N PHE A 203 3.67 24.92 10.89
CA PHE A 203 4.91 25.46 10.31
C PHE A 203 5.06 26.93 10.75
N THR A 204 6.22 27.22 11.32
CA THR A 204 6.63 28.59 11.69
C THR A 204 8.03 28.83 11.20
N ASP A 205 8.28 30.04 10.70
CA ASP A 205 9.62 30.45 10.32
C ASP A 205 10.45 30.67 11.58
N GLN A 206 11.57 29.96 11.69
CA GLN A 206 12.52 30.10 12.81
C GLN A 206 13.94 30.23 12.27
N LEU A 207 14.78 30.94 13.01
CA LEU A 207 16.19 31.01 12.69
C LEU A 207 16.88 29.67 13.00
N LEU A 208 17.67 29.17 12.06
CA LEU A 208 18.37 27.90 12.20
C LEU A 208 19.23 27.82 13.46
N ASP A 209 19.89 28.94 13.79
CA ASP A 209 20.73 29.06 14.98
C ASP A 209 19.93 28.88 16.29
N GLU A 210 18.68 29.36 16.33
CA GLU A 210 17.78 29.17 17.48
C GLU A 210 17.35 27.71 17.64
N VAL A 211 17.03 27.04 16.51
CA VAL A 211 16.67 25.62 16.51
C VAL A 211 17.83 24.75 16.96
N ILE A 212 19.05 25.06 16.47
CA ILE A 212 20.26 24.34 16.89
C ILE A 212 20.52 24.57 18.39
N ALA A 213 20.48 25.82 18.85
CA ALA A 213 20.70 26.15 20.25
C ALA A 213 19.69 25.47 21.20
N GLU A 214 18.41 25.37 20.79
CA GLU A 214 17.38 24.67 21.54
C GLU A 214 17.64 23.15 21.59
N SER A 215 17.99 22.55 20.44
CA SER A 215 18.31 21.14 20.34
C SER A 215 19.55 20.78 21.19
N LEU A 216 20.57 21.62 21.19
CA LEU A 216 21.78 21.44 22.00
C LEU A 216 21.48 21.52 23.50
N ARG A 217 20.55 22.38 23.94
CA ARG A 217 20.12 22.46 25.34
C ARG A 217 19.48 21.14 25.82
N HIS A 218 18.77 20.45 24.96
CA HIS A 218 18.17 19.15 25.29
C HIS A 218 19.20 18.00 25.35
N ILE A 219 20.28 18.07 24.57
CA ILE A 219 21.34 17.06 24.54
C ILE A 219 22.31 17.23 25.71
N SER A 220 22.72 18.47 26.03
CA SER A 220 23.76 18.74 27.03
C SER A 220 23.36 18.43 28.47
N ARG A 221 22.07 18.28 28.78
CA ARG A 221 21.61 17.82 30.11
C ARG A 221 21.93 16.36 30.44
N LYS A 222 22.23 15.53 29.42
CA LYS A 222 22.46 14.08 29.60
C LYS A 222 23.91 13.62 29.37
N HIS A 223 24.77 14.43 28.74
CA HIS A 223 26.10 14.01 28.37
C HIS A 223 27.12 15.16 28.53
N GLU A 224 27.57 15.39 29.74
CA GLU A 224 28.67 16.35 30.05
C GLU A 224 29.99 15.93 29.40
N GLU A 225 30.11 14.72 28.84
CA GLU A 225 31.34 14.16 28.29
C GLU A 225 31.58 14.48 26.79
N TYR A 226 30.60 15.03 26.06
CA TYR A 226 30.77 15.30 24.62
C TYR A 226 30.91 16.79 24.34
N GLN A 227 32.05 17.17 23.78
CA GLN A 227 32.22 18.49 23.16
C GLN A 227 31.57 18.48 21.77
N ILE A 228 30.44 19.16 21.64
CA ILE A 228 29.80 19.40 20.33
C ILE A 228 30.45 20.64 19.73
N ILE A 229 31.21 20.47 18.66
CA ILE A 229 31.79 21.55 17.88
C ILE A 229 30.78 21.96 16.82
N THR A 230 30.26 23.18 16.90
CA THR A 230 29.35 23.80 15.93
C THR A 230 30.11 24.72 14.98
#